data_b9f12fba9f1c7426c851575ad3a37ba4
#
_entry.id   b9f12fba9f1c7426c851575ad3a37ba4
#
_cell.length_a   1.000
_cell.length_b   1.000
_cell.length_c   1.000
_cell.angle_alpha   90.00
_cell.angle_beta   90.00
_cell.angle_gamma   90.00
#
_symmetry.space_group_name_H-M   'P 1'
#
loop_
_entity.id
_entity.type
_entity.pdbx_description
1 polymer ?
#
loop_
_entity_poly.entity_id
_entity_poly.type
_entity_poly.pdbx_seq_one_letter_code
_entity_poly.pdbx_strand_id
1 'polypeptide(L)'
;MRRLLLVLIAGTASPLRAQVHMQHPMEMNPGPLGIPETRMGSGTSWLPDASPMHAAHYTLGRWTVMLHGKGFVQYDWQGDSRGSNQLGIVNWAMAAASRPLGGGQLQLRAMLSAEPWTIGSRGYPLLVQSGESYQGAPLHDRQHPHDLFMELSALYERPVARNLGLSLYLAPVGEPAVGPVAFPHRPSAADDPLAPISHHWQDGTHITFGVVTAGVFTRRAKLEASWFNGREPDEIRTNFDYAGRRLDSYSARLTVNPGPRWSVSAWYAYLTSPEALNPDESLH
;
A
#
# COMPACT_ATOMS: atom_id res chain seq x y z
N MET A 1 7.73 -20.23 51.47
CA MET A 1 6.51 -20.48 50.70
C MET A 1 5.64 -19.23 50.72
N ARG A 2 5.73 -18.33 49.73
CA ARG A 2 4.84 -17.15 49.58
C ARG A 2 3.85 -17.48 48.47
N ARG A 3 2.59 -17.58 48.86
CA ARG A 3 1.48 -17.76 47.91
C ARG A 3 1.19 -16.48 47.20
N LEU A 4 1.36 -16.44 45.88
CA LEU A 4 0.94 -15.35 45.01
C LEU A 4 -0.56 -15.49 44.78
N LEU A 5 -1.32 -14.51 45.24
CA LEU A 5 -2.76 -14.40 45.02
C LEU A 5 -2.96 -13.70 43.66
N LEU A 6 -3.38 -14.46 42.66
CA LEU A 6 -3.80 -13.88 41.36
C LEU A 6 -5.24 -13.37 41.54
N VAL A 7 -5.42 -12.06 41.51
CA VAL A 7 -6.76 -11.43 41.46
C VAL A 7 -7.14 -11.30 39.99
N LEU A 8 -8.03 -12.17 39.51
CA LEU A 8 -8.69 -12.00 38.22
C LEU A 8 -9.77 -10.93 38.36
N ILE A 9 -9.54 -9.73 37.79
CA ILE A 9 -10.60 -8.74 37.62
C ILE A 9 -11.37 -9.10 36.34
N ALA A 10 -12.50 -9.80 36.50
CA ALA A 10 -13.46 -9.99 35.44
C ALA A 10 -14.24 -8.68 35.24
N GLY A 11 -13.75 -7.83 34.36
CA GLY A 11 -14.50 -6.69 33.85
C GLY A 11 -15.62 -7.18 32.94
N THR A 12 -16.88 -7.03 33.34
CA THR A 12 -18.03 -7.21 32.46
C THR A 12 -18.05 -6.07 31.43
N ALA A 13 -17.39 -6.30 30.29
CA ALA A 13 -17.55 -5.41 29.14
C ALA A 13 -18.96 -5.65 28.56
N SER A 14 -19.89 -4.75 28.87
CA SER A 14 -21.14 -4.66 28.11
C SER A 14 -20.78 -4.47 26.64
N PRO A 15 -21.33 -5.25 25.70
CA PRO A 15 -21.09 -4.99 24.28
C PRO A 15 -21.74 -3.66 23.95
N LEU A 16 -20.92 -2.61 23.78
CA LEU A 16 -21.34 -1.44 23.04
C LEU A 16 -21.64 -1.96 21.62
N ARG A 17 -22.91 -2.26 21.36
CA ARG A 17 -23.41 -2.36 20.00
C ARG A 17 -23.33 -0.98 19.39
N ALA A 18 -22.19 -0.64 18.80
CA ALA A 18 -22.16 0.36 17.77
C ALA A 18 -23.08 -0.17 16.66
N GLN A 19 -24.33 0.23 16.66
CA GLN A 19 -25.15 0.17 15.46
C GLN A 19 -24.47 1.14 14.48
N VAL A 20 -23.53 0.61 13.71
CA VAL A 20 -23.18 1.22 12.43
C VAL A 20 -24.47 1.13 11.63
N HIS A 21 -25.22 2.24 11.61
CA HIS A 21 -26.22 2.43 10.57
C HIS A 21 -25.42 2.32 9.27
N MET A 22 -25.51 1.18 8.62
CA MET A 22 -25.20 1.07 7.21
C MET A 22 -26.25 1.94 6.52
N GLN A 23 -25.92 3.21 6.38
CA GLN A 23 -26.64 4.09 5.48
C GLN A 23 -26.60 3.40 4.12
N HIS A 24 -27.73 3.41 3.42
CA HIS A 24 -27.88 2.94 2.05
C HIS A 24 -26.59 3.10 1.26
N PRO A 25 -26.26 2.16 0.33
CA PRO A 25 -25.10 2.35 -0.51
C PRO A 25 -25.19 3.75 -1.09
N MET A 26 -24.35 4.67 -0.61
CA MET A 26 -24.20 5.96 -1.28
C MET A 26 -23.86 5.58 -2.71
N GLU A 27 -24.64 6.07 -3.68
CA GLU A 27 -24.23 5.96 -5.07
C GLU A 27 -22.86 6.57 -5.16
N MET A 28 -21.82 5.71 -5.09
CA MET A 28 -20.45 6.14 -5.23
C MET A 28 -20.36 6.75 -6.61
N ASN A 29 -20.08 8.05 -6.67
CA ASN A 29 -19.91 8.73 -7.94
C ASN A 29 -18.83 7.97 -8.71
N PRO A 30 -19.17 7.35 -9.84
CA PRO A 30 -18.17 6.64 -10.60
C PRO A 30 -17.06 7.62 -10.98
N GLY A 31 -15.82 7.16 -10.93
CA GLY A 31 -14.66 7.90 -11.40
C GLY A 31 -14.76 8.28 -12.89
N PRO A 32 -13.72 8.90 -13.43
CA PRO A 32 -13.65 9.25 -14.84
C PRO A 32 -13.97 8.07 -15.76
N LEU A 33 -14.68 8.31 -16.85
CA LEU A 33 -15.22 7.30 -17.78
C LEU A 33 -16.19 6.27 -17.15
N GLY A 34 -16.71 6.55 -15.95
CA GLY A 34 -17.61 5.63 -15.23
C GLY A 34 -16.89 4.39 -14.67
N ILE A 35 -15.62 4.51 -14.35
CA ILE A 35 -14.85 3.47 -13.67
C ILE A 35 -15.27 3.41 -12.20
N PRO A 36 -15.64 2.22 -11.66
CA PRO A 36 -16.06 2.11 -10.27
C PRO A 36 -14.90 2.34 -9.30
N GLU A 37 -15.17 2.93 -8.15
CA GLU A 37 -14.19 3.19 -7.10
C GLU A 37 -13.58 1.89 -6.54
N THR A 38 -14.33 0.78 -6.54
CA THR A 38 -13.85 -0.56 -6.16
C THR A 38 -12.66 -1.06 -6.98
N ARG A 39 -12.41 -0.45 -8.15
CA ARG A 39 -11.25 -0.77 -8.99
C ARG A 39 -9.95 -0.16 -8.47
N MET A 40 -10.01 0.80 -7.54
CA MET A 40 -8.85 1.47 -7.01
C MET A 40 -8.02 0.49 -6.16
N GLY A 41 -6.78 0.27 -6.57
CA GLY A 41 -5.74 -0.45 -5.83
C GLY A 41 -4.73 0.51 -5.20
N SER A 42 -3.57 -0.01 -4.83
CA SER A 42 -2.43 0.79 -4.37
C SER A 42 -1.81 1.59 -5.53
N GLY A 43 -1.21 2.73 -5.24
CA GLY A 43 -0.64 3.60 -6.25
C GLY A 43 -1.67 3.93 -7.35
N THR A 44 -1.35 3.60 -8.58
CA THR A 44 -2.26 3.71 -9.73
C THR A 44 -2.82 2.37 -10.20
N SER A 45 -2.59 1.28 -9.46
CA SER A 45 -2.98 -0.07 -9.86
C SER A 45 -4.51 -0.27 -9.87
N TRP A 46 -4.96 -1.22 -10.67
CA TRP A 46 -6.37 -1.59 -10.74
C TRP A 46 -6.63 -2.97 -10.15
N LEU A 47 -7.71 -3.05 -9.39
CA LEU A 47 -8.36 -4.28 -8.94
C LEU A 47 -9.48 -4.70 -9.89
N PRO A 48 -10.00 -5.93 -9.81
CA PRO A 48 -11.29 -6.29 -10.38
C PRO A 48 -12.41 -5.41 -9.85
N ASP A 49 -13.39 -5.03 -10.67
CA ASP A 49 -14.54 -4.20 -10.26
C ASP A 49 -15.36 -4.84 -9.12
N ALA A 50 -15.38 -6.17 -9.07
CA ALA A 50 -16.07 -6.95 -8.05
C ALA A 50 -15.26 -7.14 -6.76
N SER A 51 -14.11 -6.47 -6.61
CA SER A 51 -13.33 -6.49 -5.38
C SER A 51 -14.12 -5.88 -4.22
N PRO A 52 -14.07 -6.48 -3.02
CA PRO A 52 -14.68 -5.87 -1.85
C PRO A 52 -13.93 -4.57 -1.50
N MET A 53 -14.69 -3.57 -1.06
CA MET A 53 -14.13 -2.33 -0.53
C MET A 53 -14.68 -2.12 0.89
N HIS A 54 -13.80 -2.14 1.87
CA HIS A 54 -14.12 -1.93 3.28
C HIS A 54 -13.59 -0.57 3.70
N ALA A 55 -14.39 0.47 3.52
CA ALA A 55 -14.03 1.84 3.83
C ALA A 55 -15.22 2.62 4.37
N ALA A 56 -14.95 3.63 5.21
CA ALA A 56 -15.93 4.62 5.61
C ALA A 56 -15.87 5.82 4.66
N HIS A 57 -17.03 6.27 4.19
CA HIS A 57 -17.14 7.38 3.25
C HIS A 57 -17.86 8.57 3.88
N TYR A 58 -17.34 9.76 3.64
CA TYR A 58 -17.86 11.04 4.14
C TYR A 58 -17.88 12.07 3.03
N THR A 59 -18.87 12.97 3.07
CA THR A 59 -18.92 14.13 2.19
C THR A 59 -18.57 15.38 2.98
N LEU A 60 -17.52 16.10 2.59
CA LEU A 60 -17.07 17.35 3.17
C LEU A 60 -17.08 18.45 2.10
N GLY A 61 -18.22 19.14 1.97
CA GLY A 61 -18.45 20.13 0.92
C GLY A 61 -18.37 19.50 -0.49
N ARG A 62 -17.32 19.83 -1.25
CA ARG A 62 -17.12 19.27 -2.61
C ARG A 62 -16.18 18.04 -2.62
N TRP A 63 -15.74 17.59 -1.46
CA TRP A 63 -14.84 16.43 -1.32
C TRP A 63 -15.62 15.21 -0.87
N THR A 64 -15.36 14.10 -1.52
CA THR A 64 -15.67 12.76 -0.99
C THR A 64 -14.42 12.22 -0.33
N VAL A 65 -14.51 11.90 0.96
CA VAL A 65 -13.40 11.38 1.75
C VAL A 65 -13.67 9.92 2.07
N MET A 66 -12.72 9.06 1.75
CA MET A 66 -12.69 7.65 2.09
C MET A 66 -11.64 7.43 3.18
N LEU A 67 -12.00 6.68 4.22
CA LEU A 67 -11.08 6.25 5.28
C LEU A 67 -11.10 4.73 5.39
N HIS A 68 -9.93 4.12 5.39
CA HIS A 68 -9.76 2.70 5.65
C HIS A 68 -8.41 2.41 6.30
N GLY A 69 -8.25 1.21 6.83
CA GLY A 69 -7.03 0.79 7.48
C GLY A 69 -7.16 -0.59 8.08
N LYS A 70 -6.05 -1.13 8.52
CA LYS A 70 -5.96 -2.43 9.20
C LYS A 70 -5.07 -2.29 10.43
N GLY A 71 -5.35 -3.08 11.44
CA GLY A 71 -4.52 -3.20 12.63
C GLY A 71 -4.64 -4.60 13.20
N PHE A 72 -3.50 -5.27 13.38
CA PHE A 72 -3.40 -6.62 13.87
C PHE A 72 -2.50 -6.66 15.10
N VAL A 73 -3.07 -6.94 16.25
CA VAL A 73 -2.28 -7.33 17.43
C VAL A 73 -1.92 -8.79 17.26
N GLN A 74 -0.64 -9.07 17.08
CA GLN A 74 -0.17 -10.43 16.81
C GLN A 74 0.91 -10.86 17.79
N TYR A 75 0.88 -12.12 18.17
CA TYR A 75 2.02 -12.82 18.74
C TYR A 75 2.54 -13.79 17.70
N ASP A 76 3.60 -13.38 17.02
CA ASP A 76 4.25 -14.21 16.01
C ASP A 76 5.21 -15.16 16.71
N TRP A 77 4.99 -16.46 16.50
CA TRP A 77 5.83 -17.52 17.02
C TRP A 77 6.26 -18.46 15.91
N GLN A 78 7.52 -18.39 15.57
CA GLN A 78 8.13 -19.23 14.56
C GLN A 78 9.21 -20.07 15.21
N GLY A 79 8.94 -21.36 15.31
CA GLY A 79 9.81 -22.32 16.01
C GLY A 79 11.13 -22.58 15.29
N ASP A 80 11.95 -23.47 15.92
CA ASP A 80 13.24 -23.94 15.44
C ASP A 80 14.40 -22.93 15.59
N SER A 81 15.59 -23.36 15.20
CA SER A 81 16.85 -22.63 15.37
C SER A 81 16.92 -21.31 14.59
N ARG A 82 16.16 -21.20 13.50
CA ARG A 82 16.06 -19.98 12.69
C ARG A 82 14.90 -19.08 13.10
N GLY A 83 13.92 -19.64 13.78
CA GLY A 83 12.73 -18.92 14.20
C GLY A 83 12.96 -18.03 15.41
N SER A 84 12.06 -17.11 15.61
CA SER A 84 11.98 -16.28 16.80
C SER A 84 10.51 -15.97 17.11
N ASN A 85 10.27 -15.32 18.24
CA ASN A 85 8.93 -14.91 18.61
C ASN A 85 8.88 -13.42 18.97
N GLN A 86 7.75 -12.79 18.67
CA GLN A 86 7.57 -11.37 18.91
C GLN A 86 6.07 -11.05 19.08
N LEU A 87 5.77 -10.22 20.07
CA LEU A 87 4.49 -9.51 20.14
C LEU A 87 4.64 -8.18 19.41
N GLY A 88 3.69 -7.83 18.55
CA GLY A 88 3.72 -6.59 17.81
C GLY A 88 2.33 -6.17 17.31
N ILE A 89 2.26 -4.98 16.72
CA ILE A 89 1.05 -4.50 16.06
C ILE A 89 1.42 -4.09 14.63
N VAL A 90 1.04 -4.91 13.66
CA VAL A 90 1.09 -4.56 12.25
C VAL A 90 -0.10 -3.67 11.94
N ASN A 91 0.13 -2.53 11.31
CA ASN A 91 -0.95 -1.56 11.11
C ASN A 91 -0.69 -0.57 10.00
N TRP A 92 -1.78 -0.05 9.43
CA TRP A 92 -1.77 1.10 8.55
C TRP A 92 -3.15 1.76 8.50
N ALA A 93 -3.19 3.04 8.18
CA ALA A 93 -4.40 3.80 7.98
C ALA A 93 -4.25 4.72 6.76
N MET A 94 -5.29 4.80 5.94
CA MET A 94 -5.32 5.61 4.72
C MET A 94 -6.54 6.52 4.68
N ALA A 95 -6.32 7.76 4.27
CA ALA A 95 -7.34 8.71 3.88
C ALA A 95 -7.18 9.03 2.38
N ALA A 96 -8.28 8.99 1.63
CA ALA A 96 -8.33 9.45 0.25
C ALA A 96 -9.44 10.49 0.10
N ALA A 97 -9.11 11.65 -0.44
CA ALA A 97 -10.06 12.75 -0.66
C ALA A 97 -10.15 13.06 -2.16
N SER A 98 -11.34 12.90 -2.73
CA SER A 98 -11.60 13.07 -4.15
C SER A 98 -12.56 14.23 -4.41
N ARG A 99 -12.36 14.96 -5.52
CA ARG A 99 -13.30 15.98 -5.98
C ARG A 99 -13.22 16.19 -7.49
N PRO A 100 -14.29 16.63 -8.13
CA PRO A 100 -14.24 17.13 -9.51
C PRO A 100 -13.33 18.36 -9.62
N LEU A 101 -12.48 18.42 -10.64
CA LEU A 101 -11.60 19.54 -10.93
C LEU A 101 -11.33 19.65 -12.44
N GLY A 102 -11.62 20.79 -13.06
CA GLY A 102 -11.22 21.09 -14.44
C GLY A 102 -11.68 20.08 -15.50
N GLY A 103 -12.86 19.47 -15.33
CA GLY A 103 -13.38 18.44 -16.23
C GLY A 103 -12.81 17.05 -16.00
N GLY A 104 -12.03 16.86 -14.96
CA GLY A 104 -11.52 15.59 -14.44
C GLY A 104 -11.83 15.41 -12.97
N GLN A 105 -11.10 14.50 -12.33
CA GLN A 105 -11.14 14.22 -10.91
C GLN A 105 -9.75 14.35 -10.31
N LEU A 106 -9.63 15.10 -9.24
CA LEU A 106 -8.45 15.14 -8.38
C LEU A 106 -8.70 14.24 -7.17
N GLN A 107 -7.75 13.39 -6.85
CA GLN A 107 -7.69 12.62 -5.61
C GLN A 107 -6.38 12.92 -4.89
N LEU A 108 -6.46 13.20 -3.60
CA LEU A 108 -5.31 13.32 -2.69
C LEU A 108 -5.35 12.13 -1.75
N ARG A 109 -4.19 11.50 -1.50
CA ARG A 109 -4.11 10.33 -0.61
C ARG A 109 -2.99 10.50 0.40
N ALA A 110 -3.24 9.99 1.61
CA ALA A 110 -2.26 9.86 2.67
C ALA A 110 -2.45 8.50 3.34
N MET A 111 -1.39 7.69 3.37
CA MET A 111 -1.33 6.40 4.06
C MET A 111 -0.16 6.41 5.03
N LEU A 112 -0.43 6.04 6.27
CA LEU A 112 0.54 6.08 7.36
C LEU A 112 0.55 4.74 8.10
N SER A 113 1.71 4.39 8.67
CA SER A 113 1.86 3.25 9.58
C SER A 113 2.57 3.65 10.88
N ALA A 114 2.15 3.07 11.99
CA ALA A 114 2.81 3.21 13.28
C ALA A 114 3.78 2.04 13.59
N GLU A 115 4.06 1.18 12.62
CA GLU A 115 4.96 0.03 12.79
C GLU A 115 6.38 0.38 13.24
N PRO A 116 6.98 1.54 12.89
CA PRO A 116 8.26 1.94 13.46
C PRO A 116 8.30 1.89 15.00
N TRP A 117 7.16 2.08 15.65
CA TRP A 117 7.03 2.04 17.12
C TRP A 117 6.39 0.76 17.65
N THR A 118 5.53 0.11 16.87
CA THR A 118 4.73 -1.03 17.33
C THR A 118 5.31 -2.39 16.93
N ILE A 119 6.24 -2.39 15.98
CA ILE A 119 7.03 -3.56 15.54
C ILE A 119 8.50 -3.38 15.91
N GLY A 120 9.03 -2.17 15.75
CA GLY A 120 10.42 -1.84 15.98
C GLY A 120 11.29 -2.01 14.73
N SER A 121 12.48 -1.37 14.74
CA SER A 121 13.33 -1.19 13.56
C SER A 121 13.83 -2.49 12.91
N ARG A 122 13.93 -3.57 13.69
CA ARG A 122 14.37 -4.88 13.17
C ARG A 122 13.24 -5.68 12.50
N GLY A 123 12.01 -5.18 12.49
CA GLY A 123 10.86 -5.88 11.93
C GLY A 123 10.37 -7.05 12.78
N TYR A 124 9.53 -7.91 12.20
CA TYR A 124 8.92 -9.07 12.86
C TYR A 124 9.43 -10.39 12.25
N PRO A 125 9.39 -11.53 13.01
CA PRO A 125 9.79 -12.83 12.50
C PRO A 125 8.97 -13.23 11.28
N LEU A 126 9.65 -13.67 10.23
CA LEU A 126 9.03 -14.24 9.03
C LEU A 126 10.03 -15.19 8.37
N LEU A 127 9.92 -16.50 8.65
CA LEU A 127 10.82 -17.53 8.13
C LEU A 127 10.89 -17.48 6.61
N VAL A 128 12.10 -17.65 6.08
CA VAL A 128 12.50 -17.62 4.67
C VAL A 128 12.37 -16.26 3.98
N GLN A 129 11.96 -15.21 4.69
CA GLN A 129 12.03 -13.85 4.17
C GLN A 129 13.48 -13.41 4.03
N SER A 130 13.80 -12.76 2.91
CA SER A 130 15.12 -12.23 2.57
C SER A 130 14.95 -11.02 1.64
N GLY A 131 16.05 -10.35 1.29
CA GLY A 131 16.04 -9.18 0.42
C GLY A 131 16.10 -7.87 1.18
N GLU A 132 16.30 -7.90 2.48
CA GLU A 132 16.36 -6.75 3.37
C GLU A 132 17.72 -6.61 4.05
N SER A 133 17.97 -5.42 4.56
CA SER A 133 19.15 -5.14 5.39
C SER A 133 18.78 -4.49 6.73
N TYR A 134 19.64 -4.68 7.71
CA TYR A 134 19.55 -4.00 8.99
C TYR A 134 20.97 -3.76 9.56
N GLN A 135 21.30 -2.50 9.81
CA GLN A 135 22.63 -2.08 10.30
C GLN A 135 23.80 -2.57 9.41
N GLY A 136 23.57 -2.51 8.08
CA GLY A 136 24.60 -2.90 7.11
C GLY A 136 24.80 -4.40 6.94
N ALA A 137 23.94 -5.25 7.49
CA ALA A 137 23.99 -6.70 7.34
C ALA A 137 22.69 -7.23 6.72
N PRO A 138 22.73 -8.34 5.94
CA PRO A 138 21.52 -8.96 5.42
C PRO A 138 20.57 -9.38 6.55
N LEU A 139 19.30 -9.07 6.40
CA LEU A 139 18.23 -9.49 7.31
C LEU A 139 17.59 -10.77 6.76
N HIS A 140 17.71 -11.86 7.50
CA HIS A 140 17.11 -13.14 7.15
C HIS A 140 16.05 -13.53 8.16
N ASP A 141 15.00 -14.22 7.68
CA ASP A 141 13.89 -14.72 8.49
C ASP A 141 13.15 -13.62 9.27
N ARG A 142 13.12 -12.42 8.71
CA ARG A 142 12.39 -11.27 9.25
C ARG A 142 11.90 -10.37 8.13
N GLN A 143 10.77 -9.73 8.37
CA GLN A 143 10.21 -8.66 7.55
C GLN A 143 10.42 -7.33 8.28
N HIS A 144 10.96 -6.32 7.59
CA HIS A 144 11.11 -4.98 8.16
C HIS A 144 9.72 -4.33 8.42
N PRO A 145 9.64 -3.32 9.31
CA PRO A 145 8.42 -2.55 9.50
C PRO A 145 8.16 -1.64 8.30
N HIS A 146 6.92 -1.31 8.04
CA HIS A 146 6.58 -0.23 7.12
C HIS A 146 7.11 1.11 7.61
N ASP A 147 7.40 2.00 6.65
CA ASP A 147 7.69 3.39 6.96
C ASP A 147 6.45 4.11 7.51
N LEU A 148 6.67 5.14 8.33
CA LEU A 148 5.59 6.03 8.80
C LEU A 148 4.77 6.57 7.63
N PHE A 149 5.46 7.03 6.58
CA PHE A 149 4.83 7.55 5.38
C PHE A 149 4.82 6.47 4.30
N MET A 150 3.70 5.76 4.15
CA MET A 150 3.53 4.75 3.11
C MET A 150 3.09 5.35 1.77
N GLU A 151 2.22 6.37 1.81
CA GLU A 151 1.82 7.14 0.64
C GLU A 151 1.45 8.57 1.02
N LEU A 152 1.97 9.54 0.24
CA LEU A 152 1.44 10.88 0.12
C LEU A 152 1.38 11.19 -1.37
N SER A 153 0.19 11.37 -1.92
CA SER A 153 0.06 11.47 -3.38
C SER A 153 -1.08 12.36 -3.84
N ALA A 154 -0.96 12.80 -5.09
CA ALA A 154 -2.01 13.42 -5.86
C ALA A 154 -2.18 12.67 -7.18
N LEU A 155 -3.40 12.19 -7.45
CA LEU A 155 -3.79 11.59 -8.72
C LEU A 155 -4.81 12.51 -9.41
N TYR A 156 -4.52 12.90 -10.62
CA TYR A 156 -5.46 13.63 -11.48
C TYR A 156 -5.80 12.80 -12.70
N GLU A 157 -7.08 12.54 -12.90
CA GLU A 157 -7.59 11.79 -14.04
C GLU A 157 -8.60 12.62 -14.81
N ARG A 158 -8.48 12.67 -16.14
CA ARG A 158 -9.36 13.46 -16.99
C ARG A 158 -9.75 12.72 -18.25
N PRO A 159 -11.07 12.58 -18.55
CA PRO A 159 -11.54 12.20 -19.87
C PRO A 159 -11.12 13.23 -20.93
N VAL A 160 -10.50 12.78 -22.01
CA VAL A 160 -10.11 13.62 -23.16
C VAL A 160 -10.91 13.28 -24.40
N ALA A 161 -11.57 12.10 -24.41
CA ALA A 161 -12.53 11.68 -25.42
C ALA A 161 -13.59 10.78 -24.78
N ARG A 162 -14.60 10.38 -25.53
CA ARG A 162 -15.71 9.54 -25.03
C ARG A 162 -15.25 8.24 -24.34
N ASN A 163 -14.15 7.66 -24.82
CA ASN A 163 -13.63 6.38 -24.32
C ASN A 163 -12.13 6.44 -23.94
N LEU A 164 -11.56 7.63 -23.79
CA LEU A 164 -10.14 7.83 -23.50
C LEU A 164 -9.96 8.84 -22.38
N GLY A 165 -9.17 8.50 -21.38
CA GLY A 165 -8.75 9.35 -20.30
C GLY A 165 -7.22 9.43 -20.20
N LEU A 166 -6.73 10.48 -19.57
CA LEU A 166 -5.35 10.68 -19.17
C LEU A 166 -5.27 10.70 -17.65
N SER A 167 -4.20 10.15 -17.10
CA SER A 167 -3.88 10.19 -15.68
C SER A 167 -2.49 10.74 -15.43
N LEU A 168 -2.34 11.47 -14.33
CA LEU A 168 -1.06 11.94 -13.79
C LEU A 168 -1.07 11.69 -12.28
N TYR A 169 -0.09 10.94 -11.82
CA TYR A 169 0.14 10.65 -10.41
C TYR A 169 1.48 11.23 -9.98
N LEU A 170 1.47 11.99 -8.90
CA LEU A 170 2.65 12.61 -8.29
C LEU A 170 2.68 12.23 -6.82
N ALA A 171 3.78 11.64 -6.38
CA ALA A 171 3.93 11.21 -5.00
C ALA A 171 5.33 11.54 -4.46
N PRO A 172 5.43 12.41 -3.44
CA PRO A 172 6.62 12.48 -2.59
C PRO A 172 7.01 11.11 -2.03
N VAL A 173 6.05 10.32 -1.61
CA VAL A 173 6.18 8.90 -1.30
C VAL A 173 4.95 8.17 -1.84
N GLY A 174 5.14 7.04 -2.49
CA GLY A 174 4.06 6.28 -3.10
C GLY A 174 4.54 5.08 -3.91
N GLU A 175 3.72 4.60 -4.82
CA GLU A 175 3.97 3.39 -5.59
C GLU A 175 4.07 3.70 -7.09
N PRO A 176 5.19 3.35 -7.75
CA PRO A 176 5.30 3.40 -9.21
C PRO A 176 4.46 2.31 -9.87
N ALA A 177 4.28 2.40 -11.19
CA ALA A 177 3.57 1.38 -11.97
C ALA A 177 4.43 0.11 -12.18
N VAL A 178 4.74 -0.58 -11.07
CA VAL A 178 5.53 -1.81 -10.99
C VAL A 178 4.75 -2.85 -10.19
N GLY A 179 4.81 -4.09 -10.61
CA GLY A 179 4.24 -5.19 -9.85
C GLY A 179 2.72 -5.26 -9.82
N PRO A 180 2.18 -6.19 -9.04
CA PRO A 180 0.76 -6.28 -8.73
C PRO A 180 0.35 -5.22 -7.72
N VAL A 181 -0.94 -5.13 -7.41
CA VAL A 181 -1.44 -4.34 -6.26
C VAL A 181 -0.68 -4.75 -4.99
N ALA A 182 -0.15 -3.78 -4.24
CA ALA A 182 0.56 -4.03 -2.99
C ALA A 182 -0.27 -4.86 -2.01
N PHE A 183 0.38 -5.74 -1.27
CA PHE A 183 -0.32 -6.73 -0.44
C PHE A 183 -1.29 -6.12 0.59
N PRO A 184 -1.06 -4.94 1.19
CA PRO A 184 -2.02 -4.34 2.12
C PRO A 184 -3.36 -3.96 1.46
N HIS A 185 -3.38 -3.75 0.14
CA HIS A 185 -4.56 -3.42 -0.64
C HIS A 185 -5.09 -4.58 -1.48
N ARG A 186 -4.41 -5.72 -1.52
CA ARG A 186 -4.80 -6.89 -2.29
C ARG A 186 -5.81 -7.73 -1.51
N PRO A 187 -7.05 -7.92 -1.98
CA PRO A 187 -8.09 -8.64 -1.23
C PRO A 187 -7.68 -10.04 -0.74
N SER A 188 -6.77 -10.71 -1.44
CA SER A 188 -6.27 -12.03 -1.06
C SER A 188 -5.19 -12.02 0.03
N ALA A 189 -4.66 -10.85 0.41
CA ALA A 189 -3.57 -10.72 1.38
C ALA A 189 -3.86 -9.68 2.48
N ALA A 190 -4.77 -8.75 2.25
CA ALA A 190 -5.02 -7.63 3.17
C ALA A 190 -5.53 -8.03 4.57
N ASP A 191 -6.04 -9.25 4.73
CA ASP A 191 -6.51 -9.80 6.01
C ASP A 191 -5.46 -10.70 6.69
N ASP A 192 -4.29 -10.86 6.09
CA ASP A 192 -3.14 -11.52 6.68
C ASP A 192 -2.17 -10.47 7.26
N PRO A 193 -1.79 -10.56 8.55
CA PRO A 193 -0.82 -9.65 9.13
C PRO A 193 0.61 -9.84 8.61
N LEU A 194 0.91 -11.01 8.01
CA LEU A 194 2.25 -11.31 7.51
C LEU A 194 2.38 -10.91 6.04
N ALA A 195 3.47 -10.24 5.71
CA ALA A 195 3.80 -9.96 4.31
C ALA A 195 3.99 -11.29 3.54
N PRO A 196 3.53 -11.39 2.28
CA PRO A 196 3.83 -12.54 1.45
C PRO A 196 5.35 -12.71 1.28
N ILE A 197 5.86 -13.95 1.32
CA ILE A 197 7.29 -14.25 1.20
C ILE A 197 7.90 -13.65 -0.09
N SER A 198 7.12 -13.58 -1.17
CA SER A 198 7.54 -13.00 -2.44
C SER A 198 7.41 -11.47 -2.52
N HIS A 199 7.07 -10.79 -1.43
CA HIS A 199 6.79 -9.36 -1.39
C HIS A 199 7.93 -8.52 -1.98
N HIS A 200 9.18 -8.74 -1.56
CA HIS A 200 10.33 -7.98 -2.07
C HIS A 200 10.58 -8.15 -3.57
N TRP A 201 10.11 -9.22 -4.17
CA TRP A 201 10.25 -9.50 -5.62
C TRP A 201 9.07 -9.02 -6.46
N GLN A 202 7.91 -8.85 -5.87
CA GLN A 202 6.68 -8.57 -6.62
C GLN A 202 6.15 -7.16 -6.40
N ASP A 203 6.12 -6.69 -5.17
CA ASP A 203 5.55 -5.40 -4.76
C ASP A 203 6.46 -4.64 -3.77
N GLY A 204 7.76 -4.92 -3.77
CA GLY A 204 8.75 -4.24 -2.91
C GLY A 204 8.87 -2.74 -3.14
N THR A 205 8.48 -2.25 -4.32
CA THR A 205 8.48 -0.81 -4.65
C THR A 205 7.22 -0.08 -4.21
N HIS A 206 6.32 -0.69 -3.41
CA HIS A 206 5.05 -0.06 -3.00
C HIS A 206 5.24 1.15 -2.06
N ILE A 207 6.40 1.30 -1.44
CA ILE A 207 6.82 2.51 -0.71
C ILE A 207 8.11 3.01 -1.37
N THR A 208 7.99 4.03 -2.20
CA THR A 208 9.09 4.62 -2.95
C THR A 208 9.07 6.13 -2.79
N PHE A 209 10.21 6.72 -2.39
CA PHE A 209 10.32 8.15 -2.19
C PHE A 209 10.63 8.86 -3.51
N GLY A 210 9.61 9.53 -4.07
CA GLY A 210 9.66 10.25 -5.34
C GLY A 210 9.16 9.40 -6.51
N VAL A 211 7.89 9.61 -6.88
CA VAL A 211 7.24 8.90 -7.99
C VAL A 211 6.48 9.89 -8.87
N VAL A 212 6.66 9.75 -10.17
CA VAL A 212 5.85 10.41 -11.21
C VAL A 212 5.34 9.33 -12.15
N THR A 213 4.03 9.18 -12.27
CA THR A 213 3.40 8.23 -13.21
C THR A 213 2.44 8.98 -14.13
N ALA A 214 2.57 8.77 -15.43
CA ALA A 214 1.63 9.22 -16.44
C ALA A 214 0.97 8.02 -17.12
N GLY A 215 -0.31 8.15 -17.46
CA GLY A 215 -1.04 7.06 -18.09
C GLY A 215 -2.13 7.51 -19.04
N VAL A 216 -2.50 6.60 -19.90
CA VAL A 216 -3.69 6.67 -20.75
C VAL A 216 -4.59 5.51 -20.41
N PHE A 217 -5.90 5.76 -20.34
CA PHE A 217 -6.83 4.71 -19.96
C PHE A 217 -8.16 4.79 -20.71
N THR A 218 -8.77 3.64 -20.81
CA THR A 218 -10.14 3.42 -21.24
C THR A 218 -10.93 2.80 -20.08
N ARG A 219 -12.18 2.45 -20.29
CA ARG A 219 -12.93 1.70 -19.25
C ARG A 219 -12.38 0.31 -18.96
N ARG A 220 -11.56 -0.29 -19.84
CA ARG A 220 -11.11 -1.68 -19.73
C ARG A 220 -9.60 -1.86 -19.74
N ALA A 221 -8.84 -0.88 -20.14
CA ALA A 221 -7.39 -0.98 -20.25
C ALA A 221 -6.73 0.32 -19.84
N LYS A 222 -5.56 0.22 -19.23
CA LYS A 222 -4.71 1.34 -18.84
C LYS A 222 -3.26 1.00 -19.16
N LEU A 223 -2.58 1.93 -19.84
CA LEU A 223 -1.14 1.90 -20.07
C LEU A 223 -0.50 3.05 -19.30
N GLU A 224 0.50 2.76 -18.51
CA GLU A 224 1.17 3.70 -17.62
C GLU A 224 2.69 3.62 -17.79
N ALA A 225 3.36 4.72 -17.54
CA ALA A 225 4.80 4.79 -17.39
C ALA A 225 5.15 5.58 -16.14
N SER A 226 6.14 5.12 -15.38
CA SER A 226 6.62 5.76 -14.16
C SER A 226 8.10 6.10 -14.26
N TRP A 227 8.46 7.23 -13.60
CA TRP A 227 9.82 7.57 -13.21
C TRP A 227 9.85 7.69 -11.70
N PHE A 228 10.85 7.08 -11.07
CA PHE A 228 10.91 7.01 -9.62
C PHE A 228 12.34 6.76 -9.12
N ASN A 229 12.53 6.85 -7.82
CA ASN A 229 13.78 6.47 -7.16
C ASN A 229 13.80 4.95 -6.97
N GLY A 230 14.74 4.24 -7.61
CA GLY A 230 14.76 2.76 -7.61
C GLY A 230 15.21 2.14 -6.31
N ARG A 231 15.98 2.88 -5.51
CA ARG A 231 16.55 2.38 -4.28
C ARG A 231 15.49 2.19 -3.19
N GLU A 232 15.56 1.08 -2.49
CA GLU A 232 14.80 0.81 -1.28
C GLU A 232 14.94 1.94 -0.25
N PRO A 233 13.88 2.24 0.54
CA PRO A 233 13.94 3.18 1.66
C PRO A 233 15.04 2.80 2.66
N ASP A 234 15.64 3.82 3.30
CA ASP A 234 16.63 3.60 4.34
C ASP A 234 16.00 3.04 5.64
N GLU A 235 16.84 2.72 6.63
CA GLU A 235 16.38 2.13 7.89
C GLU A 235 15.75 3.16 8.85
N ILE A 236 15.72 4.46 8.49
CA ILE A 236 15.10 5.51 9.31
C ILE A 236 13.64 5.65 8.91
N ARG A 237 12.81 4.75 9.37
CA ARG A 237 11.40 4.56 8.97
C ARG A 237 10.46 5.73 9.28
N THR A 238 10.92 6.84 9.84
CA THR A 238 10.09 7.99 10.25
C THR A 238 10.36 9.27 9.48
N ASN A 239 11.31 9.27 8.55
CA ASN A 239 11.67 10.43 7.74
C ASN A 239 11.24 10.26 6.27
N PHE A 240 11.51 11.31 5.46
CA PHE A 240 11.46 11.24 4.00
C PHE A 240 12.86 10.93 3.48
N ASP A 241 13.05 9.79 2.86
CA ASP A 241 14.35 9.38 2.35
C ASP A 241 14.59 9.89 0.91
N TYR A 242 15.18 11.07 0.82
CA TYR A 242 15.63 11.66 -0.46
C TYR A 242 17.14 11.74 -0.61
N ALA A 243 17.93 11.29 0.37
CA ALA A 243 19.38 11.38 0.37
C ALA A 243 19.98 10.63 -0.82
N GLY A 244 20.68 11.35 -1.72
CA GLY A 244 21.30 10.79 -2.92
C GLY A 244 20.32 10.24 -3.96
N ARG A 245 19.00 10.39 -3.78
CA ARG A 245 18.00 9.87 -4.68
C ARG A 245 17.69 10.81 -5.82
N ARG A 246 17.41 10.22 -6.99
CA ARG A 246 16.96 10.91 -8.19
C ARG A 246 15.93 10.01 -8.87
N LEU A 247 15.18 10.55 -9.82
CA LEU A 247 14.28 9.74 -10.65
C LEU A 247 15.11 8.94 -11.67
N ASP A 248 15.83 7.94 -11.20
CA ASP A 248 16.84 7.16 -11.93
C ASP A 248 16.32 5.82 -12.44
N SER A 249 15.10 5.48 -12.08
CA SER A 249 14.44 4.22 -12.42
C SER A 249 13.15 4.49 -13.17
N TYR A 250 12.72 3.53 -13.97
CA TYR A 250 11.53 3.68 -14.78
C TYR A 250 10.79 2.36 -14.95
N SER A 251 9.51 2.48 -15.26
CA SER A 251 8.67 1.31 -15.55
C SER A 251 7.58 1.62 -16.56
N ALA A 252 7.00 0.56 -17.11
CA ALA A 252 5.76 0.61 -17.85
C ALA A 252 4.86 -0.54 -17.41
N ARG A 253 3.55 -0.28 -17.27
CA ARG A 253 2.55 -1.30 -16.91
C ARG A 253 1.33 -1.19 -17.80
N LEU A 254 0.92 -2.31 -18.35
CA LEU A 254 -0.37 -2.48 -19.02
C LEU A 254 -1.30 -3.26 -18.09
N THR A 255 -2.46 -2.69 -17.78
CA THR A 255 -3.53 -3.37 -17.02
C THR A 255 -4.77 -3.48 -17.89
N VAL A 256 -5.42 -4.65 -17.86
CA VAL A 256 -6.66 -4.93 -18.60
C VAL A 256 -7.67 -5.56 -17.66
N ASN A 257 -8.87 -4.97 -17.56
CA ASN A 257 -10.04 -5.52 -16.89
C ASN A 257 -11.05 -6.02 -17.95
N PRO A 258 -10.93 -7.26 -18.44
CA PRO A 258 -11.81 -7.77 -19.49
C PRO A 258 -13.26 -7.94 -19.02
N GLY A 259 -13.45 -8.05 -17.72
CA GLY A 259 -14.76 -8.18 -17.07
C GLY A 259 -14.67 -7.84 -15.59
N PRO A 260 -15.79 -7.81 -14.85
CA PRO A 260 -15.83 -7.30 -13.49
C PRO A 260 -15.04 -8.13 -12.46
N ARG A 261 -14.71 -9.38 -12.78
CA ARG A 261 -13.98 -10.30 -11.87
C ARG A 261 -12.50 -10.46 -12.20
N TRP A 262 -11.99 -9.76 -13.21
CA TRP A 262 -10.64 -9.94 -13.69
C TRP A 262 -9.92 -8.61 -13.80
N SER A 263 -8.72 -8.57 -13.28
CA SER A 263 -7.71 -7.56 -13.58
C SER A 263 -6.42 -8.29 -13.89
N VAL A 264 -5.88 -8.07 -15.09
CA VAL A 264 -4.65 -8.70 -15.57
C VAL A 264 -3.67 -7.61 -15.89
N SER A 265 -2.45 -7.71 -15.39
CA SER A 265 -1.39 -6.74 -15.66
C SER A 265 -0.11 -7.42 -16.11
N ALA A 266 0.62 -6.72 -16.96
CA ALA A 266 2.00 -7.03 -17.32
C ALA A 266 2.82 -5.75 -17.18
N TRP A 267 4.04 -5.86 -16.69
CA TRP A 267 4.93 -4.74 -16.49
C TRP A 267 6.36 -5.09 -16.84
N TYR A 268 7.12 -4.03 -17.07
CA TYR A 268 8.56 -4.05 -17.14
C TYR A 268 9.08 -2.89 -16.27
N ALA A 269 10.14 -3.13 -15.53
CA ALA A 269 10.80 -2.10 -14.74
C ALA A 269 12.32 -2.21 -14.87
N TYR A 270 12.98 -1.07 -14.79
CA TYR A 270 14.41 -0.96 -14.59
C TYR A 270 14.64 -0.19 -13.28
N LEU A 271 15.28 -0.83 -12.32
CA LEU A 271 15.58 -0.28 -11.01
C LEU A 271 17.08 -0.09 -10.87
N THR A 272 17.49 1.11 -10.54
CA THR A 272 18.89 1.46 -10.26
C THR A 272 19.15 1.28 -8.77
N SER A 273 20.16 0.47 -8.43
CA SER A 273 20.61 0.25 -7.04
C SER A 273 19.46 -0.08 -6.08
N PRO A 274 18.58 -1.06 -6.38
CA PRO A 274 17.42 -1.33 -5.56
C PRO A 274 17.79 -1.83 -4.16
N GLU A 275 18.86 -2.60 -4.04
CA GLU A 275 19.30 -3.22 -2.80
C GLU A 275 20.35 -2.36 -2.07
N ALA A 276 20.13 -2.10 -0.79
CA ALA A 276 21.04 -1.26 0.01
C ALA A 276 22.47 -1.84 0.12
N LEU A 277 22.60 -3.16 0.14
CA LEU A 277 23.89 -3.85 0.25
C LEU A 277 24.61 -4.04 -1.09
N ASN A 278 23.92 -3.83 -2.20
CA ASN A 278 24.44 -4.00 -3.56
C ASN A 278 24.20 -2.71 -4.40
N PRO A 279 24.80 -1.58 -4.02
CA PRO A 279 24.49 -0.28 -4.62
C PRO A 279 24.87 -0.13 -6.09
N ASP A 280 25.73 -1.01 -6.59
CA ASP A 280 26.20 -1.00 -7.98
C ASP A 280 25.36 -1.91 -8.89
N GLU A 281 24.38 -2.61 -8.35
CA GLU A 281 23.51 -3.50 -9.12
C GLU A 281 22.24 -2.80 -9.63
N SER A 282 21.71 -3.34 -10.72
CA SER A 282 20.42 -2.92 -11.27
C SER A 282 19.57 -4.16 -11.53
N LEU A 283 18.24 -4.02 -11.38
CA LEU A 283 17.28 -5.09 -11.67
C LEU A 283 16.39 -4.73 -12.85
N HIS A 284 16.00 -5.77 -13.62
CA HIS A 284 15.05 -5.65 -14.72
C HIS A 284 13.90 -6.64 -14.54
#